data_862f2584123ebffaed58e1677b8e67a3
#
_entry.id   862f2584123ebffaed58e1677b8e67a3
#
_cell.length_a   1.000
_cell.length_b   1.000
_cell.length_c   1.000
_cell.angle_alpha   90.00
_cell.angle_beta   90.00
_cell.angle_gamma   90.00
#
_symmetry.space_group_name_H-M   'P 1'
#
loop_
_entity.id
_entity.type
_entity.pdbx_description
1 polymer ?
#
loop_
_entity_poly.entity_id
_entity_poly.type
_entity_poly.pdbx_seq_one_letter_code
_entity_poly.pdbx_strand_id
1 'polypeptide(L)'
;AGNMTVVKDLVVDFSPFWTKVRQIKPWLQPNGPAPQHEYIAADEDMLHLAGVMDCIMCGACVSDCTVLNVDPTFLGPAALAKAYRFTADPRDGDAKGVSRDRLEALNEPTGMWDCTRCAECVQVCPKGVAPMDRIMALREQAINAGFDNTYGARHAEAFSDSVEHSGWLDELRIVPNTVGMANLPALINMAPEALRALTHGKLPPIIHKKIENSDRVRKLFRRVEDPDRS
;
A
#
# COMPACT_ATOMS: atom_id res chain seq x y z
N ALA A 1 -15.77 -7.35 -17.29
CA ALA A 1 -15.33 -6.85 -15.98
C ALA A 1 -14.46 -7.94 -15.33
N GLY A 2 -13.15 -7.71 -15.25
CA GLY A 2 -12.18 -8.75 -14.92
C GLY A 2 -12.39 -9.42 -13.55
N ASN A 3 -12.65 -8.63 -12.50
CA ASN A 3 -12.75 -9.13 -11.11
C ASN A 3 -14.18 -9.07 -10.54
N MET A 4 -15.18 -8.97 -11.40
CA MET A 4 -16.59 -8.91 -11.00
C MET A 4 -17.38 -9.97 -11.75
N THR A 5 -18.26 -10.68 -11.05
CA THR A 5 -19.11 -11.68 -11.67
C THR A 5 -20.12 -11.04 -12.62
N VAL A 6 -20.11 -11.44 -13.87
CA VAL A 6 -21.09 -10.97 -14.85
C VAL A 6 -22.42 -11.67 -14.59
N VAL A 7 -23.47 -10.90 -14.37
CA VAL A 7 -24.85 -11.39 -14.20
C VAL A 7 -25.51 -11.54 -15.58
N LYS A 8 -25.42 -10.50 -16.39
CA LYS A 8 -25.94 -10.51 -17.76
C LYS A 8 -25.38 -9.33 -18.55
N ASP A 9 -24.86 -9.56 -19.74
CA ASP A 9 -24.33 -8.56 -20.65
C ASP A 9 -23.27 -7.68 -19.96
N LEU A 10 -23.54 -6.40 -19.79
CA LEU A 10 -22.67 -5.44 -19.08
C LEU A 10 -22.99 -5.31 -17.58
N VAL A 11 -23.98 -6.01 -17.10
CA VAL A 11 -24.38 -5.97 -15.68
C VAL A 11 -23.55 -6.94 -14.86
N VAL A 12 -22.89 -6.43 -13.84
CA VAL A 12 -22.03 -7.20 -12.92
C VAL A 12 -22.58 -7.18 -11.50
N ASP A 13 -22.25 -8.20 -10.72
CA ASP A 13 -22.53 -8.24 -9.28
C ASP A 13 -21.55 -7.34 -8.52
N PHE A 14 -22.05 -6.26 -7.93
CA PHE A 14 -21.33 -5.33 -7.09
C PHE A 14 -21.29 -5.74 -5.60
N SER A 15 -21.90 -6.84 -5.21
CA SER A 15 -21.95 -7.25 -3.80
C SER A 15 -20.55 -7.44 -3.18
N PRO A 16 -19.58 -8.10 -3.83
CA PRO A 16 -18.22 -8.21 -3.30
C PRO A 16 -17.51 -6.84 -3.18
N PHE A 17 -17.72 -5.96 -4.15
CA PHE A 17 -17.19 -4.59 -4.13
C PHE A 17 -17.67 -3.83 -2.89
N TRP A 18 -18.96 -3.79 -2.66
CA TRP A 18 -19.54 -3.09 -1.51
C TRP A 18 -19.16 -3.71 -0.18
N THR A 19 -18.99 -5.05 -0.13
CA THR A 19 -18.49 -5.73 1.07
C THR A 19 -17.12 -5.21 1.47
N LYS A 20 -16.17 -5.13 0.53
CA LYS A 20 -14.83 -4.59 0.77
C LYS A 20 -14.85 -3.10 1.14
N VAL A 21 -15.68 -2.30 0.48
CA VAL A 21 -15.85 -0.90 0.83
C VAL A 21 -16.39 -0.71 2.24
N ARG A 22 -17.32 -1.57 2.70
CA ARG A 22 -17.83 -1.50 4.08
C ARG A 22 -16.78 -1.87 5.13
N GLN A 23 -15.86 -2.78 4.82
CA GLN A 23 -14.78 -3.20 5.73
C GLN A 23 -13.92 -2.03 6.19
N ILE A 24 -13.70 -1.03 5.34
CA ILE A 24 -12.89 0.15 5.69
C ILE A 24 -13.68 1.20 6.49
N LYS A 25 -14.92 0.93 6.89
CA LYS A 25 -15.80 1.85 7.64
C LYS A 25 -15.88 3.23 6.96
N PRO A 26 -16.53 3.35 5.78
CA PRO A 26 -16.46 4.53 4.92
C PRO A 26 -17.33 5.70 5.42
N TRP A 27 -17.13 6.10 6.66
CA TRP A 27 -17.77 7.25 7.32
C TRP A 27 -16.81 7.88 8.31
N LEU A 28 -16.97 9.18 8.57
CA LEU A 28 -16.19 9.88 9.59
C LEU A 28 -16.45 9.31 10.99
N GLN A 29 -15.41 9.17 11.76
CA GLN A 29 -15.41 8.74 13.16
C GLN A 29 -14.72 9.81 14.01
N PRO A 30 -15.34 10.98 14.20
CA PRO A 30 -14.72 12.09 14.90
C PRO A 30 -14.61 11.78 16.39
N ASN A 31 -13.60 12.36 17.04
CA ASN A 31 -13.44 12.30 18.48
C ASN A 31 -14.33 13.32 19.20
N GLY A 32 -14.87 12.88 20.33
CA GLY A 32 -15.64 13.73 21.22
C GLY A 32 -17.10 13.91 20.81
N PRO A 33 -17.83 14.77 21.52
CA PRO A 33 -19.23 15.05 21.23
C PRO A 33 -19.38 15.80 19.91
N ALA A 34 -20.49 15.57 19.22
CA ALA A 34 -20.81 16.33 18.02
C ALA A 34 -20.81 17.84 18.32
N PRO A 35 -20.20 18.67 17.47
CA PRO A 35 -20.23 20.12 17.64
C PRO A 35 -21.67 20.64 17.47
N GLN A 36 -21.94 21.83 18.01
CA GLN A 36 -23.27 22.45 17.89
C GLN A 36 -23.63 22.83 16.42
N HIS A 37 -22.62 23.02 15.59
CA HIS A 37 -22.77 23.36 14.18
C HIS A 37 -22.14 22.28 13.32
N GLU A 38 -21.10 22.62 12.53
CA GLU A 38 -20.42 21.72 11.61
C GLU A 38 -19.02 21.34 12.10
N TYR A 39 -18.50 20.23 11.57
CA TYR A 39 -17.09 19.89 11.73
C TYR A 39 -16.27 20.75 10.77
N ILE A 40 -15.50 21.68 11.32
CA ILE A 40 -14.67 22.59 10.54
C ILE A 40 -13.34 21.90 10.20
N ALA A 41 -12.91 22.04 8.95
CA ALA A 41 -11.57 21.71 8.49
C ALA A 41 -11.00 22.91 7.74
N ALA A 42 -9.71 23.19 7.90
CA ALA A 42 -9.04 24.23 7.13
C ALA A 42 -8.95 23.83 5.65
N ASP A 43 -9.02 24.80 4.74
CA ASP A 43 -8.91 24.53 3.31
C ASP A 43 -7.61 23.83 2.95
N GLU A 44 -6.52 24.18 3.61
CA GLU A 44 -5.18 23.59 3.45
C GLU A 44 -5.19 22.09 3.74
N ASP A 45 -5.87 21.67 4.83
CA ASP A 45 -5.99 20.27 5.21
C ASP A 45 -6.85 19.47 4.21
N MET A 46 -7.79 20.13 3.55
CA MET A 46 -8.66 19.51 2.55
C MET A 46 -7.97 19.31 1.20
N LEU A 47 -6.86 19.98 0.93
CA LEU A 47 -6.09 19.82 -0.32
C LEU A 47 -5.60 18.38 -0.51
N HIS A 48 -5.25 17.68 0.56
CA HIS A 48 -4.84 16.26 0.50
C HIS A 48 -5.96 15.33 0.02
N LEU A 49 -7.21 15.77 0.15
CA LEU A 49 -8.39 15.03 -0.27
C LEU A 49 -8.83 15.36 -1.71
N ALA A 50 -8.18 16.35 -2.34
CA ALA A 50 -8.46 16.68 -3.73
C ALA A 50 -8.28 15.45 -4.63
N GLY A 51 -9.21 15.23 -5.53
CA GLY A 51 -9.26 14.10 -6.45
C GLY A 51 -9.78 12.80 -5.81
N VAL A 52 -9.44 12.46 -4.58
CA VAL A 52 -9.95 11.22 -3.97
C VAL A 52 -11.46 11.29 -3.67
N MET A 53 -11.97 12.48 -3.40
CA MET A 53 -13.41 12.70 -3.19
C MET A 53 -14.23 12.63 -4.48
N ASP A 54 -13.60 12.76 -5.64
CA ASP A 54 -14.26 12.69 -6.95
C ASP A 54 -14.64 11.26 -7.36
N CYS A 55 -14.32 10.28 -6.53
CA CYS A 55 -14.62 8.88 -6.79
C CYS A 55 -16.13 8.63 -6.89
N ILE A 56 -16.59 8.20 -8.06
CA ILE A 56 -17.99 7.86 -8.35
C ILE A 56 -18.33 6.39 -8.09
N MET A 57 -17.41 5.63 -7.48
CA MET A 57 -17.59 4.22 -7.11
C MET A 57 -17.96 3.31 -8.30
N CYS A 58 -17.46 3.62 -9.50
CA CYS A 58 -17.79 2.88 -10.73
C CYS A 58 -17.19 1.47 -10.84
N GLY A 59 -16.21 1.13 -9.99
CA GLY A 59 -15.59 -0.19 -9.97
C GLY A 59 -14.57 -0.47 -11.08
N ALA A 60 -14.27 0.46 -11.99
CA ALA A 60 -13.32 0.26 -13.08
C ALA A 60 -11.92 -0.18 -12.55
N CYS A 61 -11.42 0.49 -11.51
CA CYS A 61 -10.16 0.15 -10.87
C CYS A 61 -10.13 -1.25 -10.22
N VAL A 62 -11.27 -1.76 -9.78
CA VAL A 62 -11.41 -3.12 -9.24
C VAL A 62 -11.43 -4.12 -10.40
N SER A 63 -12.15 -3.80 -11.47
CA SER A 63 -12.23 -4.64 -12.67
C SER A 63 -10.84 -4.95 -13.27
N ASP A 64 -9.95 -3.97 -13.31
CA ASP A 64 -8.63 -4.11 -13.95
C ASP A 64 -7.49 -4.36 -12.94
N CYS A 65 -7.81 -4.63 -11.68
CA CYS A 65 -6.79 -4.90 -10.67
C CYS A 65 -6.15 -6.27 -10.87
N THR A 66 -4.85 -6.29 -11.17
CA THR A 66 -4.08 -7.53 -11.38
C THR A 66 -3.97 -8.38 -10.10
N VAL A 67 -3.90 -7.74 -8.93
CA VAL A 67 -3.84 -8.45 -7.65
C VAL A 67 -5.16 -9.18 -7.37
N LEU A 68 -6.30 -8.56 -7.63
CA LEU A 68 -7.61 -9.20 -7.44
C LEU A 68 -7.85 -10.40 -8.37
N ASN A 69 -7.16 -10.45 -9.52
CA ASN A 69 -7.18 -11.62 -10.39
C ASN A 69 -6.50 -12.84 -9.75
N VAL A 70 -5.53 -12.63 -8.87
CA VAL A 70 -4.75 -13.68 -8.21
C VAL A 70 -5.32 -13.96 -6.83
N ASP A 71 -5.62 -12.92 -6.08
CA ASP A 71 -6.18 -12.99 -4.72
C ASP A 71 -7.49 -12.19 -4.61
N PRO A 72 -8.64 -12.84 -4.73
CA PRO A 72 -9.94 -12.20 -4.56
C PRO A 72 -10.19 -11.64 -3.15
N THR A 73 -9.37 -12.01 -2.17
CA THR A 73 -9.52 -11.54 -0.77
C THR A 73 -8.90 -10.16 -0.56
N PHE A 74 -8.00 -9.73 -1.43
CA PHE A 74 -7.42 -8.39 -1.39
C PHE A 74 -8.51 -7.30 -1.36
N LEU A 75 -8.36 -6.30 -0.48
CA LEU A 75 -9.33 -5.21 -0.33
C LEU A 75 -9.60 -4.46 -1.65
N GLY A 76 -8.58 -4.31 -2.45
CA GLY A 76 -8.69 -3.68 -3.76
C GLY A 76 -8.55 -2.16 -3.75
N PRO A 77 -8.30 -1.58 -4.94
CA PRO A 77 -7.92 -0.18 -5.07
C PRO A 77 -9.05 0.79 -4.67
N ALA A 78 -10.32 0.47 -4.92
CA ALA A 78 -11.43 1.34 -4.57
C ALA A 78 -11.61 1.48 -3.05
N ALA A 79 -11.57 0.37 -2.32
CA ALA A 79 -11.69 0.36 -0.86
C ALA A 79 -10.50 1.09 -0.22
N LEU A 80 -9.28 0.82 -0.68
CA LEU A 80 -8.07 1.46 -0.15
C LEU A 80 -8.02 2.96 -0.45
N ALA A 81 -8.36 3.40 -1.67
CA ALA A 81 -8.46 4.83 -1.95
C ALA A 81 -9.54 5.51 -1.10
N LYS A 82 -10.68 4.83 -0.87
CA LYS A 82 -11.71 5.33 0.02
C LYS A 82 -11.24 5.36 1.48
N ALA A 83 -10.43 4.41 1.93
CA ALA A 83 -9.83 4.44 3.27
C ALA A 83 -8.92 5.66 3.46
N TYR A 84 -8.07 5.95 2.47
CA TYR A 84 -7.24 7.17 2.48
C TYR A 84 -8.07 8.44 2.64
N ARG A 85 -9.23 8.52 1.98
CA ARG A 85 -10.17 9.64 2.12
C ARG A 85 -10.47 9.95 3.60
N PHE A 86 -10.55 8.93 4.44
CA PHE A 86 -10.86 9.08 5.87
C PHE A 86 -9.61 9.24 6.71
N THR A 87 -8.55 8.47 6.47
CA THR A 87 -7.30 8.58 7.25
C THR A 87 -6.56 9.91 7.05
N ALA A 88 -6.79 10.57 5.90
CA ALA A 88 -6.23 11.89 5.60
C ALA A 88 -7.18 13.05 5.96
N ASP A 89 -8.40 12.77 6.42
CA ASP A 89 -9.36 13.81 6.82
C ASP A 89 -9.06 14.26 8.25
N PRO A 90 -8.77 15.54 8.50
CA PRO A 90 -8.43 16.01 9.84
C PRO A 90 -9.58 15.89 10.86
N ARG A 91 -10.78 15.62 10.38
CA ARG A 91 -11.98 15.42 11.20
C ARG A 91 -12.19 13.96 11.62
N ASP A 92 -11.45 13.02 11.00
CA ASP A 92 -11.50 11.57 11.30
C ASP A 92 -10.36 11.21 12.27
N GLY A 93 -10.61 10.26 13.15
CA GLY A 93 -9.58 9.71 14.01
C GLY A 93 -9.56 10.24 15.45
N ASP A 94 -8.48 9.89 16.12
CA ASP A 94 -8.23 10.24 17.50
C ASP A 94 -7.69 11.67 17.67
N ALA A 95 -7.48 12.10 18.91
CA ALA A 95 -6.96 13.43 19.27
C ALA A 95 -5.60 13.77 18.63
N LYS A 96 -4.95 12.83 17.97
CA LYS A 96 -3.69 13.02 17.22
C LYS A 96 -3.93 13.20 15.73
N GLY A 97 -5.19 13.20 15.27
CA GLY A 97 -5.54 13.32 13.85
C GLY A 97 -5.22 12.09 13.00
N VAL A 98 -4.86 10.98 13.63
CA VAL A 98 -4.55 9.72 12.93
C VAL A 98 -5.60 8.67 13.24
N SER A 99 -6.22 8.13 12.24
CA SER A 99 -7.17 7.02 12.37
C SER A 99 -6.41 5.70 12.56
N ARG A 100 -5.79 5.54 13.72
CA ARG A 100 -4.88 4.43 14.02
C ARG A 100 -5.55 3.06 13.83
N ASP A 101 -6.77 2.90 14.33
CA ASP A 101 -7.50 1.63 14.19
C ASP A 101 -7.78 1.28 12.73
N ARG A 102 -7.99 2.29 11.88
CA ARG A 102 -8.14 2.09 10.43
C ARG A 102 -6.84 1.60 9.81
N LEU A 103 -5.72 2.28 10.12
CA LEU A 103 -4.41 1.91 9.60
C LEU A 103 -4.01 0.51 10.07
N GLU A 104 -4.29 0.14 11.32
CA GLU A 104 -4.06 -1.20 11.84
C GLU A 104 -4.83 -2.25 11.04
N ALA A 105 -6.13 -2.04 10.81
CA ALA A 105 -6.96 -2.96 10.01
C ALA A 105 -6.51 -3.06 8.55
N LEU A 106 -6.01 -1.96 7.97
CA LEU A 106 -5.49 -1.94 6.59
C LEU A 106 -4.08 -2.54 6.46
N ASN A 107 -3.38 -2.70 7.58
CA ASN A 107 -2.03 -3.25 7.64
C ASN A 107 -2.01 -4.79 7.74
N GLU A 108 -3.14 -5.40 7.99
CA GLU A 108 -3.34 -6.84 8.01
C GLU A 108 -3.15 -7.48 6.61
N PRO A 109 -2.94 -8.80 6.52
CA PRO A 109 -2.95 -9.53 5.24
C PRO A 109 -4.17 -9.17 4.39
N THR A 110 -4.01 -9.13 3.08
CA THR A 110 -5.02 -8.69 2.11
C THR A 110 -5.33 -7.18 2.11
N GLY A 111 -4.62 -6.43 2.93
CA GLY A 111 -4.71 -4.98 3.05
C GLY A 111 -3.79 -4.22 2.08
N MET A 112 -3.33 -3.05 2.50
CA MET A 112 -2.62 -2.11 1.62
C MET A 112 -1.26 -2.62 1.09
N TRP A 113 -0.63 -3.60 1.76
CA TRP A 113 0.70 -4.09 1.37
C TRP A 113 0.66 -5.05 0.19
N ASP A 114 -0.48 -5.65 -0.12
CA ASP A 114 -0.62 -6.59 -1.24
C ASP A 114 -0.69 -5.89 -2.61
N CYS A 115 -0.83 -4.56 -2.64
CA CYS A 115 -0.77 -3.78 -3.86
C CYS A 115 0.61 -3.87 -4.52
N THR A 116 0.66 -4.36 -5.77
CA THR A 116 1.89 -4.54 -6.56
C THR A 116 2.35 -3.29 -7.32
N ARG A 117 1.66 -2.16 -7.17
CA ARG A 117 1.97 -0.88 -7.84
C ARG A 117 1.95 -0.96 -9.38
N CYS A 118 1.11 -1.79 -9.97
CA CYS A 118 1.04 -1.94 -11.43
C CYS A 118 0.45 -0.74 -12.17
N ALA A 119 -0.12 0.24 -11.46
CA ALA A 119 -0.74 1.47 -11.98
C ALA A 119 -2.01 1.28 -12.84
N GLU A 120 -2.49 0.05 -13.08
CA GLU A 120 -3.70 -0.19 -13.88
C GLU A 120 -4.92 0.60 -13.34
N CYS A 121 -5.11 0.60 -12.02
CA CYS A 121 -6.20 1.34 -11.38
C CYS A 121 -6.10 2.87 -11.55
N VAL A 122 -4.92 3.41 -11.85
CA VAL A 122 -4.72 4.83 -12.17
C VAL A 122 -5.14 5.10 -13.60
N GLN A 123 -4.71 4.24 -14.54
CA GLN A 123 -4.96 4.41 -15.97
C GLN A 123 -6.45 4.32 -16.32
N VAL A 124 -7.17 3.38 -15.68
CA VAL A 124 -8.59 3.15 -15.98
C VAL A 124 -9.54 4.08 -15.22
N CYS A 125 -9.04 4.94 -14.33
CA CYS A 125 -9.89 5.79 -13.51
C CYS A 125 -10.45 6.98 -14.31
N PRO A 126 -11.77 7.04 -14.57
CA PRO A 126 -12.34 8.14 -15.36
C PRO A 126 -12.38 9.48 -14.60
N LYS A 127 -12.09 9.46 -13.30
CA LYS A 127 -12.16 10.63 -12.42
C LYS A 127 -10.78 11.08 -11.90
N GLY A 128 -9.70 10.46 -12.34
CA GLY A 128 -8.35 10.84 -11.92
C GLY A 128 -8.07 10.67 -10.41
N VAL A 129 -8.76 9.73 -9.76
CA VAL A 129 -8.60 9.48 -8.30
C VAL A 129 -7.18 9.04 -7.95
N ALA A 130 -6.47 8.43 -8.90
CA ALA A 130 -5.14 7.84 -8.73
C ALA A 130 -5.07 6.84 -7.53
N PRO A 131 -5.84 5.73 -7.55
CA PRO A 131 -5.96 4.85 -6.39
C PRO A 131 -4.63 4.31 -5.89
N MET A 132 -3.69 3.99 -6.78
CA MET A 132 -2.35 3.53 -6.39
C MET A 132 -1.61 4.56 -5.53
N ASP A 133 -1.67 5.84 -5.91
CA ASP A 133 -0.98 6.90 -5.16
C ASP A 133 -1.59 7.05 -3.76
N ARG A 134 -2.91 6.87 -3.63
CA ARG A 134 -3.60 6.87 -2.33
C ARG A 134 -3.19 5.67 -1.47
N ILE A 135 -2.95 4.51 -2.08
CA ILE A 135 -2.42 3.33 -1.37
C ILE A 135 -0.99 3.58 -0.90
N MET A 136 -0.16 4.25 -1.70
CA MET A 136 1.20 4.61 -1.27
C MET A 136 1.17 5.59 -0.09
N ALA A 137 0.30 6.59 -0.13
CA ALA A 137 0.11 7.50 0.99
C ALA A 137 -0.42 6.80 2.27
N LEU A 138 -1.30 5.78 2.14
CA LEU A 138 -1.69 4.94 3.27
C LEU A 138 -0.51 4.19 3.89
N ARG A 139 0.40 3.65 3.07
CA ARG A 139 1.61 2.97 3.55
C ARG A 139 2.51 3.93 4.33
N GLU A 140 2.69 5.14 3.82
CA GLU A 140 3.44 6.19 4.50
C GLU A 140 2.80 6.57 5.84
N GLN A 141 1.49 6.79 5.86
CA GLN A 141 0.74 7.05 7.10
C GLN A 141 0.89 5.91 8.11
N ALA A 142 0.86 4.65 7.65
CA ALA A 142 1.04 3.49 8.52
C ALA A 142 2.44 3.43 9.14
N ILE A 143 3.49 3.66 8.35
CA ILE A 143 4.87 3.71 8.84
C ILE A 143 5.01 4.85 9.87
N ASN A 144 4.50 6.05 9.56
CA ASN A 144 4.55 7.21 10.46
C ASN A 144 3.74 6.99 11.76
N ALA A 145 2.71 6.12 11.72
CA ALA A 145 1.94 5.71 12.89
C ALA A 145 2.61 4.57 13.70
N GLY A 146 3.79 4.10 13.28
CA GLY A 146 4.56 3.04 13.95
C GLY A 146 4.19 1.62 13.53
N PHE A 147 3.51 1.44 12.38
CA PHE A 147 3.26 0.13 11.77
C PHE A 147 4.37 -0.24 10.77
N ASP A 148 5.61 -0.09 11.19
CA ASP A 148 6.82 -0.31 10.39
C ASP A 148 7.35 -1.76 10.46
N ASN A 149 7.00 -2.50 11.50
CA ASN A 149 7.48 -3.86 11.75
C ASN A 149 6.51 -4.95 11.26
N THR A 150 5.75 -4.71 10.21
CA THR A 150 4.92 -5.72 9.56
C THR A 150 5.67 -6.37 8.40
N TYR A 151 5.19 -7.53 7.93
CA TYR A 151 5.81 -8.21 6.79
C TYR A 151 5.88 -7.30 5.55
N GLY A 152 4.78 -6.61 5.23
CA GLY A 152 4.71 -5.71 4.07
C GLY A 152 5.60 -4.47 4.22
N ALA A 153 5.64 -3.86 5.40
CA ALA A 153 6.50 -2.71 5.68
C ALA A 153 7.98 -3.09 5.56
N ARG A 154 8.39 -4.18 6.23
CA ARG A 154 9.77 -4.70 6.13
C ARG A 154 10.16 -5.06 4.71
N HIS A 155 9.22 -5.62 3.91
CA HIS A 155 9.49 -5.91 2.49
C HIS A 155 9.76 -4.65 1.70
N ALA A 156 8.94 -3.61 1.87
CA ALA A 156 9.11 -2.34 1.20
C ALA A 156 10.43 -1.64 1.59
N GLU A 157 10.77 -1.66 2.88
CA GLU A 157 12.02 -1.13 3.40
C GLU A 157 13.23 -1.89 2.86
N ALA A 158 13.23 -3.23 2.96
CA ALA A 158 14.32 -4.07 2.45
C ALA A 158 14.57 -3.87 0.95
N PHE A 159 13.50 -3.63 0.17
CA PHE A 159 13.61 -3.30 -1.25
C PHE A 159 14.27 -1.93 -1.45
N SER A 160 13.83 -0.93 -0.71
CA SER A 160 14.36 0.44 -0.74
C SER A 160 15.84 0.47 -0.38
N ASP A 161 16.21 -0.15 0.73
CA ASP A 161 17.60 -0.26 1.20
C ASP A 161 18.51 -0.97 0.19
N SER A 162 18.02 -2.02 -0.45
CA SER A 162 18.78 -2.74 -1.46
C SER A 162 19.12 -1.84 -2.64
N VAL A 163 18.15 -1.08 -3.13
CA VAL A 163 18.33 -0.13 -4.24
C VAL A 163 19.22 1.04 -3.83
N GLU A 164 19.04 1.61 -2.64
CA GLU A 164 19.91 2.67 -2.11
C GLU A 164 21.37 2.22 -2.03
N HIS A 165 21.59 0.98 -1.53
CA HIS A 165 22.94 0.46 -1.29
C HIS A 165 23.74 0.23 -2.57
N SER A 166 23.11 -0.39 -3.58
CA SER A 166 23.83 -0.91 -4.75
C SER A 166 23.26 -0.46 -6.10
N GLY A 167 22.07 0.11 -6.12
CA GLY A 167 21.29 0.39 -7.33
C GLY A 167 20.60 -0.85 -7.94
N TRP A 168 20.76 -2.03 -7.31
CA TRP A 168 20.18 -3.29 -7.71
C TRP A 168 19.30 -3.88 -6.62
N LEU A 169 18.37 -4.73 -7.03
CA LEU A 169 17.67 -5.62 -6.11
C LEU A 169 18.63 -6.75 -5.69
N ASP A 170 18.87 -6.88 -4.38
CA ASP A 170 19.66 -7.97 -3.78
C ASP A 170 18.71 -8.99 -3.17
N GLU A 171 18.38 -10.04 -3.91
CA GLU A 171 17.39 -11.04 -3.50
C GLU A 171 17.83 -11.79 -2.24
N LEU A 172 19.14 -11.95 -2.03
CA LEU A 172 19.66 -12.61 -0.84
C LEU A 172 19.46 -11.79 0.44
N ARG A 173 19.34 -10.46 0.32
CA ARG A 173 19.06 -9.58 1.45
C ARG A 173 17.58 -9.37 1.69
N ILE A 174 16.80 -9.31 0.63
CA ILE A 174 15.35 -9.03 0.75
C ILE A 174 14.65 -10.09 1.57
N VAL A 175 14.91 -11.38 1.30
CA VAL A 175 14.21 -12.47 1.97
C VAL A 175 14.41 -12.43 3.49
N PRO A 176 15.64 -12.46 4.04
CA PRO A 176 15.85 -12.45 5.49
C PRO A 176 15.36 -11.13 6.14
N ASN A 177 15.51 -9.98 5.47
CA ASN A 177 15.04 -8.70 6.00
C ASN A 177 13.52 -8.64 6.05
N THR A 178 12.83 -9.14 5.03
CA THR A 178 11.36 -9.20 4.98
C THR A 178 10.79 -10.14 6.05
N VAL A 179 11.34 -11.34 6.14
CA VAL A 179 10.88 -12.36 7.10
C VAL A 179 11.24 -11.99 8.53
N GLY A 180 12.35 -11.29 8.69
CA GLY A 180 12.98 -10.95 9.96
C GLY A 180 14.03 -11.99 10.35
N MET A 181 15.25 -11.52 10.61
CA MET A 181 16.40 -12.38 10.96
C MET A 181 16.17 -13.24 12.21
N ALA A 182 15.30 -12.80 13.11
CA ALA A 182 14.96 -13.53 14.34
C ALA A 182 13.86 -14.60 14.13
N ASN A 183 13.20 -14.64 12.97
CA ASN A 183 12.11 -15.57 12.69
C ASN A 183 12.67 -16.89 12.08
N LEU A 184 13.43 -17.61 12.88
CA LEU A 184 14.02 -18.89 12.48
C LEU A 184 13.01 -19.90 11.89
N PRO A 185 11.82 -20.10 12.47
CA PRO A 185 10.85 -21.04 11.90
C PRO A 185 10.44 -20.70 10.47
N ALA A 186 10.22 -19.43 10.19
CA ALA A 186 9.84 -18.99 8.84
C ALA A 186 11.01 -19.15 7.85
N LEU A 187 12.24 -18.85 8.26
CA LEU A 187 13.44 -19.06 7.44
C LEU A 187 13.67 -20.55 7.14
N ILE A 188 13.47 -21.45 8.12
CA ILE A 188 13.57 -22.90 7.93
C ILE A 188 12.51 -23.40 6.94
N ASN A 189 11.29 -22.89 7.01
CA ASN A 189 10.21 -23.26 6.08
C ASN A 189 10.52 -22.87 4.62
N MET A 190 11.38 -21.89 4.39
CA MET A 190 11.85 -21.51 3.04
C MET A 190 13.04 -22.34 2.54
N ALA A 191 13.69 -23.13 3.42
CA ALA A 191 14.87 -23.93 3.07
C ALA A 191 14.62 -24.92 1.91
N PRO A 192 13.48 -25.61 1.78
CA PRO A 192 13.21 -26.50 0.65
C PRO A 192 13.20 -25.77 -0.70
N GLU A 193 12.67 -24.55 -0.74
CA GLU A 193 12.65 -23.73 -1.96
C GLU A 193 14.05 -23.22 -2.32
N ALA A 194 14.80 -22.77 -1.32
CA ALA A 194 16.19 -22.36 -1.49
C ALA A 194 17.05 -23.52 -2.01
N LEU A 195 16.85 -24.74 -1.48
CA LEU A 195 17.56 -25.94 -1.94
C LEU A 195 17.18 -26.30 -3.38
N ARG A 196 15.90 -26.18 -3.72
CA ARG A 196 15.43 -26.38 -5.11
C ARG A 196 16.06 -25.36 -6.06
N ALA A 197 16.12 -24.09 -5.70
CA ALA A 197 16.78 -23.05 -6.47
C ALA A 197 18.27 -23.36 -6.69
N LEU A 198 18.96 -23.82 -5.63
CA LEU A 198 20.36 -24.26 -5.68
C LEU A 198 20.56 -25.41 -6.66
N THR A 199 19.76 -26.47 -6.57
CA THR A 199 19.89 -27.66 -7.43
C THR A 199 19.59 -27.38 -8.89
N HIS A 200 18.81 -26.32 -9.17
CA HIS A 200 18.51 -25.89 -10.54
C HIS A 200 19.42 -24.75 -11.05
N GLY A 201 20.47 -24.40 -10.32
CA GLY A 201 21.39 -23.33 -10.70
C GLY A 201 20.76 -21.94 -10.75
N LYS A 202 19.68 -21.72 -10.01
CA LYS A 202 18.90 -20.44 -9.96
C LYS A 202 19.19 -19.63 -8.71
N LEU A 203 20.36 -19.78 -8.11
CA LEU A 203 20.76 -18.90 -7.02
C LEU A 203 21.09 -17.51 -7.56
N PRO A 204 20.60 -16.47 -6.90
CA PRO A 204 21.03 -15.10 -7.18
C PRO A 204 22.53 -14.95 -6.87
N PRO A 205 23.22 -13.99 -7.50
CA PRO A 205 24.63 -13.72 -7.23
C PRO A 205 24.86 -13.39 -5.75
N ILE A 206 25.83 -14.05 -5.11
CA ILE A 206 26.17 -13.77 -3.70
C ILE A 206 26.81 -12.38 -3.54
N ILE A 207 27.50 -11.91 -4.57
CA ILE A 207 28.16 -10.61 -4.59
C ILE A 207 27.54 -9.78 -5.71
N HIS A 208 26.76 -8.78 -5.32
CA HIS A 208 26.22 -7.80 -6.25
C HIS A 208 27.22 -6.68 -6.50
N LYS A 209 27.62 -6.50 -7.75
CA LYS A 209 28.37 -5.32 -8.15
C LYS A 209 27.46 -4.10 -8.08
N LYS A 210 27.91 -3.03 -7.43
CA LYS A 210 27.20 -1.75 -7.46
C LYS A 210 27.09 -1.24 -8.90
N ILE A 211 25.95 -0.64 -9.23
CA ILE A 211 25.82 0.04 -10.54
C ILE A 211 26.81 1.19 -10.63
N GLU A 212 27.17 1.53 -11.85
CA GLU A 212 27.91 2.74 -12.11
C GLU A 212 27.12 3.96 -11.58
N ASN A 213 27.79 4.86 -10.87
CA ASN A 213 27.16 6.00 -10.20
C ASN A 213 26.17 5.66 -9.04
N SER A 214 26.32 4.53 -8.37
CA SER A 214 25.50 4.18 -7.18
C SER A 214 25.50 5.29 -6.11
N ASP A 215 26.55 6.09 -6.03
CA ASP A 215 26.62 7.25 -5.12
C ASP A 215 25.60 8.34 -5.47
N ARG A 216 25.22 8.49 -6.74
CA ARG A 216 24.15 9.41 -7.15
C ARG A 216 22.78 8.90 -6.69
N VAL A 217 22.55 7.60 -6.80
CA VAL A 217 21.32 6.98 -6.28
C VAL A 217 21.20 7.25 -4.79
N ARG A 218 22.25 6.98 -4.01
CA ARG A 218 22.27 7.25 -2.58
C ARG A 218 22.04 8.73 -2.23
N LYS A 219 22.57 9.65 -3.03
CA LYS A 219 22.30 11.09 -2.85
C LYS A 219 20.84 11.45 -3.09
N LEU A 220 20.17 10.77 -4.04
CA LEU A 220 18.72 10.97 -4.27
C LEU A 220 17.90 10.51 -3.07
N PHE A 221 18.18 9.33 -2.51
CA PHE A 221 17.52 8.82 -1.29
C PHE A 221 17.68 9.83 -0.15
N ARG A 222 18.90 10.24 0.17
CA ARG A 222 19.18 11.22 1.23
C ARG A 222 18.47 12.55 1.04
N ARG A 223 18.30 13.00 -0.20
CA ARG A 223 17.59 14.25 -0.48
C ARG A 223 16.08 14.12 -0.26
N VAL A 224 15.52 12.94 -0.48
CA VAL A 224 14.09 12.66 -0.21
C VAL A 224 13.85 12.56 1.29
N GLU A 225 14.77 11.92 2.03
CA GLU A 225 14.67 11.75 3.49
C GLU A 225 14.92 13.06 4.27
N ASP A 226 15.79 13.91 3.77
CA ASP A 226 16.15 15.21 4.39
C ASP A 226 16.18 16.30 3.31
N PRO A 227 15.01 16.86 2.93
CA PRO A 227 14.90 17.89 1.88
C PRO A 227 15.69 19.15 2.17
N ASP A 228 15.93 19.47 3.45
CA ASP A 228 16.64 20.67 3.89
C ASP A 228 18.17 20.51 3.87
N ARG A 229 18.65 19.31 3.60
CA ARG A 229 20.08 18.99 3.50
C ARG A 229 20.56 19.11 2.05
N SER A 230 20.63 20.34 1.53
CA SER A 230 21.18 20.68 0.20
C SER A 230 22.69 20.76 0.19
#